data_f9c8bcc48e53a6f3228a9cb3c0bc088e
#
_entry.id   f9c8bcc48e53a6f3228a9cb3c0bc088e
#
_cell.length_a   1.000
_cell.length_b   1.000
_cell.length_c   1.000
_cell.angle_alpha   90.00
_cell.angle_beta   90.00
_cell.angle_gamma   90.00
#
_symmetry.space_group_name_H-M   'P 1'
#
loop_
_entity.id
_entity.type
_entity.pdbx_description
1 polymer ?
#
loop_
_entity_poly.entity_id
_entity_poly.type
_entity_poly.pdbx_seq_one_letter_code
_entity_poly.pdbx_strand_id
1 'polypeptide(L)'
;MKNLLLAVALTLSALNTHAQTPMTDGEVRRVDRDAKKITLRHGPIQNLDMPAMTMVFQVKEAALLDKVKVGDKVKFNAEKTTGGYVVTDIEATR
;
A
#
# COMPACT_ATOMS: atom_id res chain seq x y z
N MET A 1 7.93 -46.25 -6.10
CA MET A 1 7.80 -45.81 -6.19
C MET A 1 7.44 -45.06 -6.08
N LYS A 2 7.45 -44.92 -6.06
CA LYS A 2 7.06 -44.25 -5.94
C LYS A 2 7.09 -43.23 -5.72
N ASN A 3 7.19 -42.93 -5.59
CA ASN A 3 7.16 -41.99 -5.35
C ASN A 3 7.17 -41.04 -5.52
N LEU A 4 7.16 -40.88 -5.61
CA LEU A 4 7.15 -39.95 -5.81
C LEU A 4 6.66 -39.22 -5.89
N LEU A 5 6.30 -39.16 -5.89
CA LEU A 5 5.81 -38.36 -5.98
C LEU A 5 5.67 -37.55 -5.53
N LEU A 6 5.69 -37.47 -5.20
CA LEU A 6 5.55 -36.63 -4.78
C LEU A 6 5.83 -35.69 -4.76
N ALA A 7 6.07 -35.45 -4.67
CA ALA A 7 6.50 -34.56 -4.62
C ALA A 7 6.08 -33.64 -5.20
N VAL A 8 5.74 -33.59 -5.51
CA VAL A 8 5.40 -32.77 -5.97
C VAL A 8 4.72 -31.96 -5.61
N ALA A 9 4.34 -32.01 -5.29
CA ALA A 9 3.67 -31.33 -4.90
C ALA A 9 4.05 -30.32 -4.45
N LEU A 10 4.51 -30.25 -4.19
CA LEU A 10 4.90 -29.33 -3.78
C LEU A 10 5.05 -28.37 -4.27
N THR A 11 5.21 -28.44 -4.53
CA THR A 11 5.60 -27.60 -5.16
C THR A 11 4.71 -26.62 -5.35
N LEU A 12 3.93 -26.70 -5.37
CA LEU A 12 3.13 -25.88 -5.59
C LEU A 12 2.98 -24.91 -4.85
N SER A 13 3.17 -25.03 -4.14
CA SER A 13 3.04 -24.19 -3.34
C SER A 13 3.51 -23.06 -3.55
N ALA A 14 4.29 -23.12 -3.77
CA ALA A 14 4.92 -22.07 -3.91
C ALA A 14 4.28 -21.12 -4.61
N LEU A 15 3.73 -21.33 -5.02
CA LEU A 15 3.33 -20.54 -5.75
C LEU A 15 2.61 -19.62 -5.31
N ASN A 16 2.34 -19.63 -4.66
CA ASN A 16 1.72 -18.76 -4.28
C ASN A 16 2.05 -17.65 -4.03
N THR A 17 2.70 -17.52 -4.11
CA THR A 17 3.12 -16.43 -3.94
C THR A 17 2.61 -15.51 -4.72
N HIS A 18 1.85 -15.02 -4.74
CA HIS A 18 1.45 -14.14 -5.51
C HIS A 18 1.99 -12.94 -5.28
N ALA A 19 2.14 -12.25 -6.15
CA ALA A 19 2.78 -11.08 -6.15
C ALA A 19 1.96 -10.03 -5.58
N GLN A 20 2.50 -9.27 -4.74
CA GLN A 20 1.87 -8.14 -4.23
C GLN A 20 2.55 -6.93 -4.75
N THR A 21 1.81 -5.85 -4.95
CA THR A 21 2.40 -4.57 -5.31
C THR A 21 3.24 -4.09 -4.13
N PRO A 22 4.50 -3.75 -4.35
CA PRO A 22 5.31 -3.23 -3.27
C PRO A 22 4.71 -1.94 -2.74
N MET A 23 4.74 -1.78 -1.44
CA MET A 23 4.22 -0.57 -0.82
C MET A 23 5.26 0.54 -0.88
N THR A 24 4.77 1.75 -0.88
CA THR A 24 5.61 2.94 -0.95
C THR A 24 5.81 3.50 0.45
N ASP A 25 7.01 3.97 0.73
CA ASP A 25 7.30 4.62 1.99
C ASP A 25 6.76 6.03 1.99
N GLY A 26 6.28 6.47 3.15
CA GLY A 26 5.79 7.82 3.28
C GLY A 26 5.76 8.26 4.73
N GLU A 27 5.37 9.50 4.91
CA GLU A 27 5.20 10.09 6.23
C GLU A 27 3.90 10.86 6.23
N VAL A 28 3.09 10.68 7.28
CA VAL A 28 1.79 11.35 7.36
C VAL A 28 2.00 12.80 7.76
N ARG A 29 1.54 13.72 6.94
CA ARG A 29 1.65 15.15 7.21
C ARG A 29 0.32 15.75 7.64
N ARG A 30 -0.79 15.16 7.24
CA ARG A 30 -2.09 15.66 7.60
C ARG A 30 -3.12 14.56 7.43
N VAL A 31 -4.11 14.55 8.30
CA VAL A 31 -5.24 13.61 8.22
C VAL A 31 -6.52 14.44 8.24
N ASP A 32 -7.40 14.21 7.27
CA ASP A 32 -8.68 14.88 7.21
C ASP A 32 -9.76 13.81 7.12
N ARG A 33 -10.30 13.46 8.27
CA ARG A 33 -11.27 12.37 8.34
C ARG A 33 -12.58 12.73 7.67
N ASP A 34 -13.01 13.97 7.81
CA ASP A 34 -14.29 14.40 7.26
C ASP A 34 -14.27 14.33 5.74
N ALA A 35 -13.16 14.70 5.15
CA ALA A 35 -13.02 14.67 3.69
C ALA A 35 -12.49 13.34 3.19
N LYS A 36 -12.13 12.42 4.06
CA LYS A 36 -11.51 11.15 3.72
C LYS A 36 -10.25 11.36 2.90
N LYS A 37 -9.38 12.21 3.40
CA LYS A 37 -8.14 12.55 2.71
C LYS A 37 -6.97 12.47 3.66
N ILE A 38 -5.81 12.20 3.09
CA ILE A 38 -4.57 12.14 3.84
C ILE A 38 -3.49 12.79 3.01
N THR A 39 -2.66 13.61 3.65
CA THR A 39 -1.52 14.21 2.99
C THR A 39 -0.29 13.41 3.38
N LEU A 40 0.39 12.91 2.38
CA LEU A 40 1.57 12.07 2.57
C LEU A 40 2.76 12.69 1.86
N ARG A 41 3.88 12.71 2.57
CA ARG A 41 5.15 12.95 1.95
C ARG A 41 5.72 11.58 1.61
N HIS A 42 5.87 11.29 0.31
CA HIS A 42 6.18 9.92 -0.10
C HIS A 42 7.42 9.87 -0.96
N GLY A 43 8.02 8.69 -0.97
CA GLY A 43 9.08 8.40 -1.91
C GLY A 43 8.50 8.11 -3.29
N PRO A 44 9.34 7.69 -4.23
CA PRO A 44 8.85 7.40 -5.57
C PRO A 44 7.78 6.31 -5.56
N ILE A 45 6.73 6.50 -6.32
CA ILE A 45 5.67 5.52 -6.47
C ILE A 45 5.77 4.95 -7.86
N GLN A 46 6.28 3.74 -7.97
CA GLN A 46 6.62 3.17 -9.26
C GLN A 46 5.40 2.89 -10.12
N ASN A 47 4.35 2.34 -9.53
CA ASN A 47 3.17 2.02 -10.33
C ASN A 47 2.40 3.25 -10.78
N LEU A 48 2.72 4.42 -10.27
CA LEU A 48 2.09 5.66 -10.69
C LEU A 48 3.07 6.59 -11.40
N ASP A 49 4.31 6.11 -11.57
CA ASP A 49 5.33 6.91 -12.25
C ASP A 49 5.53 8.25 -11.58
N MET A 50 5.50 8.29 -10.26
CA MET A 50 5.61 9.52 -9.51
C MET A 50 6.95 9.62 -8.82
N PRO A 51 7.56 10.81 -8.86
CA PRO A 51 8.75 11.04 -8.04
C PRO A 51 8.37 11.28 -6.59
N ALA A 52 9.37 11.37 -5.73
CA ALA A 52 9.13 11.70 -4.33
C ALA A 52 8.52 13.09 -4.24
N MET A 53 7.46 13.22 -3.47
CA MET A 53 6.78 14.52 -3.31
C MET A 53 5.79 14.43 -2.15
N THR A 54 5.20 15.57 -1.83
CA THR A 54 4.13 15.64 -0.84
C THR A 54 2.85 15.95 -1.57
N MET A 55 1.81 15.15 -1.33
CA MET A 55 0.55 15.39 -2.00
C MET A 55 -0.61 14.84 -1.18
N VAL A 56 -1.80 15.25 -1.57
CA VAL A 56 -3.04 14.82 -0.91
C VAL A 56 -3.61 13.63 -1.67
N PHE A 57 -3.97 12.61 -0.91
CA PHE A 57 -4.62 11.42 -1.45
C PHE A 57 -6.00 11.29 -0.84
N GLN A 58 -6.92 10.70 -1.56
CA GLN A 58 -8.14 10.21 -0.97
C GLN A 58 -7.86 8.85 -0.35
N VAL A 59 -8.70 8.42 0.58
CA VAL A 59 -8.59 7.07 1.11
C VAL A 59 -9.81 6.28 0.70
N LYS A 60 -9.60 5.00 0.42
CA LYS A 60 -10.68 4.13 -0.02
C LYS A 60 -11.72 3.99 1.07
N GLU A 61 -11.29 3.89 2.31
CA GLU A 61 -12.18 3.77 3.45
C GLU A 61 -11.68 4.65 4.56
N ALA A 62 -12.58 5.31 5.25
CA ALA A 62 -12.20 6.20 6.34
C ALA A 62 -11.47 5.44 7.44
N ALA A 63 -11.74 4.16 7.61
CA ALA A 63 -11.07 3.37 8.62
C ALA A 63 -9.56 3.31 8.44
N LEU A 64 -9.07 3.52 7.21
CA LEU A 64 -7.64 3.56 6.99
C LEU A 64 -6.98 4.71 7.75
N LEU A 65 -7.71 5.79 7.96
CA LEU A 65 -7.17 6.94 8.67
C LEU A 65 -7.01 6.67 10.16
N ASP A 66 -7.71 5.65 10.68
CA ASP A 66 -7.59 5.30 12.10
C ASP A 66 -6.29 4.56 12.40
N LYS A 67 -5.61 4.07 11.38
CA LYS A 67 -4.39 3.32 11.57
C LYS A 67 -3.16 4.19 11.74
N VAL A 68 -3.29 5.48 11.45
CA VAL A 68 -2.13 6.36 11.38
C VAL A 68 -2.46 7.70 11.97
N LYS A 69 -1.42 8.48 12.25
CA LYS A 69 -1.58 9.84 12.73
C LYS A 69 -0.43 10.68 12.18
N VAL A 70 -0.61 11.98 12.27
CA VAL A 70 0.40 12.93 11.77
C VAL A 70 1.74 12.62 12.41
N GLY A 71 2.76 12.58 11.57
CA GLY A 71 4.12 12.27 12.00
C GLY A 71 4.51 10.82 11.85
N ASP A 72 3.55 9.93 11.63
CA ASP A 72 3.86 8.51 11.49
C ASP A 72 4.59 8.25 10.19
N LYS A 73 5.56 7.34 10.26
CA LYS A 73 6.13 6.75 9.06
C LYS A 73 5.27 5.60 8.65
N VAL A 74 4.97 5.50 7.37
CA VAL A 74 4.00 4.52 6.89
C VAL A 74 4.50 3.86 5.62
N LYS A 75 3.88 2.74 5.30
CA LYS A 75 3.94 2.14 3.98
C LYS A 75 2.53 2.09 3.44
N PHE A 76 2.37 2.39 2.17
CA PHE A 76 1.04 2.47 1.61
C PHE A 76 1.01 2.08 0.15
N ASN A 77 -0.17 1.72 -0.32
CA ASN A 77 -0.46 1.53 -1.74
C ASN A 77 -1.45 2.57 -2.17
N ALA A 78 -1.27 3.07 -3.38
CA ALA A 78 -2.17 4.04 -3.94
C ALA A 78 -2.44 3.70 -5.40
N GLU A 79 -3.60 4.10 -5.88
CA GLU A 79 -4.01 3.87 -7.26
C GLU A 79 -4.55 5.14 -7.83
N LYS A 80 -4.44 5.27 -9.14
CA LYS A 80 -5.02 6.40 -9.85
C LYS A 80 -6.46 6.07 -10.21
N THR A 81 -7.36 7.00 -9.94
CA THR A 81 -8.77 6.88 -10.31
C THR A 81 -9.17 8.09 -11.11
N THR A 82 -10.41 8.10 -11.59
CA THR A 82 -10.90 9.26 -12.32
C THR A 82 -10.89 10.51 -11.46
N GLY A 83 -11.06 10.38 -10.16
CA GLY A 83 -11.11 11.53 -9.27
C GLY A 83 -9.77 11.91 -8.67
N GLY A 84 -8.69 11.22 -9.02
CA GLY A 84 -7.38 11.52 -8.45
C GLY A 84 -6.68 10.26 -7.98
N TYR A 85 -5.99 10.37 -6.85
CA TYR A 85 -5.21 9.25 -6.34
C TYR A 85 -5.81 8.79 -5.02
N VAL A 86 -5.92 7.49 -4.85
CA VAL A 86 -6.60 6.88 -3.71
C VAL A 86 -5.65 5.92 -3.01
N VAL A 87 -5.52 6.07 -1.70
CA VAL A 87 -4.79 5.12 -0.88
C VAL A 87 -5.70 3.93 -0.64
N THR A 88 -5.27 2.75 -1.06
CA THR A 88 -6.06 1.53 -0.92
C THR A 88 -5.65 0.73 0.29
N ASP A 89 -4.43 0.97 0.79
CA ASP A 89 -3.95 0.29 1.98
C ASP A 89 -2.84 1.15 2.58
N ILE A 90 -2.74 1.15 3.91
CA ILE A 90 -1.72 1.90 4.60
C ILE A 90 -1.49 1.27 5.96
N GLU A 91 -0.23 1.29 6.38
CA GLU A 91 0.10 0.81 7.72
C GLU A 91 1.26 1.60 8.26
N ALA A 92 1.22 1.85 9.55
CA ALA A 92 2.30 2.57 10.20
C ALA A 92 3.49 1.64 10.38
N THR A 93 4.67 2.19 10.19
CA THR A 93 5.91 1.47 10.45
C THR A 93 6.58 2.14 11.63
N ARG A 94 7.22 1.35 12.44
CA ARG A 94 7.82 1.95 13.60
C ARG A 94 9.15 1.39 13.85
#